data_3872c89f81012967927980b2d63081d5
#
_entry.id   3872c89f81012967927980b2d63081d5
#
_cell.length_a   1.000
_cell.length_b   1.000
_cell.length_c   1.000
_cell.angle_alpha   90.00
_cell.angle_beta   90.00
_cell.angle_gamma   90.00
#
_symmetry.space_group_name_H-M   'P 1'
#
loop_
_entity.id
_entity.type
_entity.pdbx_description
1 polymer ?
#
loop_
_entity_poly.entity_id
_entity_poly.type
_entity_poly.pdbx_seq_one_letter_code
_entity_poly.pdbx_strand_id
1 'polypeptide(L)'
;MSIVVKYSSSTENYLKAIFHLQKADGIVTTNDVANELQTRPASVTDMLKKLKAQKLLLYEKYQGFKLSNEGRKVALQIIRKHRLWEFFLVEKLNFGWDEVHEIAEELEHISSKKLIDRLDEYLGFPKSDPHGDPIPDSNGKFTLPRQVDLLNLPLNKVAEVSSIGDQSPEMLELLGHKGIALGTRVEVKKKFAFDNSLELKCKNQLIVTISEHVAKNVFVKYDE
;
A
#
# COMPACT_ATOMS: atom_id res chain seq x y z
N MET A 1 -21.08 23.01 -11.57
CA MET A 1 -19.70 22.69 -12.01
C MET A 1 -18.82 22.71 -10.76
N SER A 2 -18.39 21.55 -10.26
CA SER A 2 -17.43 21.52 -9.17
C SER A 2 -16.07 21.92 -9.71
N ILE A 3 -15.47 22.96 -9.14
CA ILE A 3 -14.09 23.36 -9.46
C ILE A 3 -13.18 22.21 -9.03
N VAL A 4 -12.59 21.52 -9.97
CA VAL A 4 -11.56 20.51 -9.67
C VAL A 4 -10.32 21.27 -9.23
N VAL A 5 -10.06 21.32 -7.95
CA VAL A 5 -8.82 21.89 -7.41
C VAL A 5 -7.67 20.99 -7.85
N LYS A 6 -6.74 21.53 -8.64
CA LYS A 6 -5.54 20.82 -9.08
C LYS A 6 -4.42 21.09 -8.07
N TYR A 7 -3.92 20.04 -7.46
CA TYR A 7 -2.74 20.09 -6.59
C TYR A 7 -1.46 19.84 -7.40
N SER A 8 -0.31 20.28 -6.89
CA SER A 8 0.98 19.91 -7.46
C SER A 8 1.33 18.47 -7.06
N SER A 9 2.12 17.77 -7.90
CA SER A 9 2.60 16.41 -7.59
C SER A 9 3.25 16.32 -6.20
N SER A 10 4.07 17.31 -5.83
CA SER A 10 4.64 17.38 -4.48
C SER A 10 3.57 17.44 -3.39
N THR A 11 2.49 18.22 -3.56
CA THR A 11 1.37 18.26 -2.60
C THR A 11 0.68 16.90 -2.51
N GLU A 12 0.47 16.25 -3.65
CA GLU A 12 -0.16 14.93 -3.74
C GLU A 12 0.69 13.86 -3.03
N ASN A 13 2.01 13.82 -3.27
CA ASN A 13 2.94 12.89 -2.61
C ASN A 13 2.94 13.07 -1.09
N TYR A 14 2.94 14.30 -0.58
CA TYR A 14 2.84 14.53 0.85
C TYR A 14 1.54 14.02 1.46
N LEU A 15 0.40 14.22 0.78
CA LEU A 15 -0.89 13.73 1.25
C LEU A 15 -0.94 12.19 1.25
N LYS A 16 -0.37 11.54 0.23
CA LYS A 16 -0.24 10.08 0.15
C LYS A 16 0.64 9.55 1.28
N ALA A 17 1.83 10.10 1.47
CA ALA A 17 2.75 9.71 2.54
C ALA A 17 2.12 9.86 3.93
N ILE A 18 1.47 10.99 4.21
CA ILE A 18 0.78 11.20 5.49
C ILE A 18 -0.35 10.17 5.67
N PHE A 19 -1.09 9.82 4.63
CA PHE A 19 -2.14 8.81 4.71
C PHE A 19 -1.58 7.43 5.08
N HIS A 20 -0.47 7.01 4.48
CA HIS A 20 0.19 5.73 4.79
C HIS A 20 0.78 5.71 6.21
N LEU A 21 1.34 6.82 6.66
CA LEU A 21 1.91 6.94 8.00
C LEU A 21 0.85 7.01 9.11
N GLN A 22 -0.40 7.38 8.78
CA GLN A 22 -1.48 7.46 9.77
C GLN A 22 -1.86 6.06 10.28
N LYS A 23 -1.41 5.73 11.51
CA LYS A 23 -1.78 4.52 12.25
C LYS A 23 -3.13 4.71 12.97
N ALA A 24 -3.44 3.82 13.88
CA ALA A 24 -4.73 3.82 14.60
C ALA A 24 -5.06 5.13 15.34
N ASP A 25 -4.06 5.84 15.87
CA ASP A 25 -4.19 7.15 16.52
C ASP A 25 -4.31 8.31 15.52
N GLY A 26 -3.96 8.05 14.26
CA GLY A 26 -4.09 8.99 13.16
C GLY A 26 -3.14 10.18 13.18
N ILE A 27 -2.13 10.19 14.05
CA ILE A 27 -1.19 11.31 14.26
C ILE A 27 0.16 10.98 13.61
N VAL A 28 0.73 11.97 12.91
CA VAL A 28 2.01 11.85 12.19
C VAL A 28 2.90 13.01 12.58
N THR A 29 4.21 12.77 12.70
CA THR A 29 5.19 13.81 13.00
C THR A 29 5.93 14.29 11.75
N THR A 30 6.56 15.46 11.84
CA THR A 30 7.41 15.99 10.76
C THR A 30 8.56 15.04 10.41
N ASN A 31 9.13 14.35 11.41
CA ASN A 31 10.22 13.42 11.18
C ASN A 31 9.75 12.15 10.45
N ASP A 32 8.55 11.66 10.77
CA ASP A 32 7.99 10.49 10.07
C ASP A 32 7.87 10.79 8.56
N VAL A 33 7.31 11.96 8.21
CA VAL A 33 7.16 12.36 6.80
C VAL A 33 8.52 12.64 6.14
N ALA A 34 9.48 13.20 6.87
CA ALA A 34 10.83 13.46 6.35
C ALA A 34 11.55 12.15 6.00
N ASN A 35 11.41 11.14 6.84
CA ASN A 35 11.97 9.81 6.62
C ASN A 35 11.28 9.10 5.44
N GLU A 36 9.95 9.12 5.41
CA GLU A 36 9.14 8.50 4.34
C GLU A 36 9.46 9.07 2.96
N LEU A 37 9.52 10.40 2.85
CA LEU A 37 9.79 11.09 1.59
C LEU A 37 11.29 11.34 1.34
N GLN A 38 12.17 10.81 2.18
CA GLN A 38 13.63 10.98 2.09
C GLN A 38 14.04 12.45 1.88
N THR A 39 13.42 13.37 2.62
CA THR A 39 13.61 14.81 2.48
C THR A 39 13.98 15.48 3.81
N ARG A 40 14.35 16.77 3.75
CA ARG A 40 14.77 17.52 4.94
C ARG A 40 13.55 17.92 5.79
N PRO A 41 13.60 17.80 7.13
CA PRO A 41 12.51 18.23 8.02
C PRO A 41 12.08 19.69 7.84
N ALA A 42 12.98 20.58 7.45
CA ALA A 42 12.64 21.96 7.14
C ALA A 42 11.69 22.09 5.95
N SER A 43 11.96 21.34 4.86
CA SER A 43 11.08 21.29 3.66
C SER A 43 9.71 20.73 4.02
N VAL A 44 9.67 19.69 4.87
CA VAL A 44 8.41 19.12 5.38
C VAL A 44 7.63 20.18 6.16
N THR A 45 8.29 20.90 7.07
CA THR A 45 7.63 21.95 7.88
C THR A 45 6.96 23.01 7.00
N ASP A 46 7.61 23.45 5.94
CA ASP A 46 7.04 24.47 5.04
C ASP A 46 5.88 23.91 4.21
N MET A 47 5.98 22.66 3.75
CA MET A 47 4.86 22.02 3.08
C MET A 47 3.67 21.78 4.02
N LEU A 48 3.89 21.38 5.27
CA LEU A 48 2.82 21.22 6.26
C LEU A 48 2.08 22.53 6.55
N LYS A 49 2.80 23.67 6.62
CA LYS A 49 2.17 24.99 6.72
C LYS A 49 1.24 25.28 5.52
N LYS A 50 1.72 24.96 4.30
CA LYS A 50 0.94 25.13 3.06
C LYS A 50 -0.31 24.23 3.06
N LEU A 51 -0.16 22.95 3.39
CA LEU A 51 -1.28 22.00 3.46
C LEU A 51 -2.31 22.41 4.53
N LYS A 52 -1.85 22.92 5.68
CA LYS A 52 -2.72 23.48 6.73
C LYS A 52 -3.49 24.71 6.22
N ALA A 53 -2.82 25.63 5.54
CA ALA A 53 -3.46 26.81 4.95
C ALA A 53 -4.53 26.42 3.91
N GLN A 54 -4.33 25.31 3.19
CA GLN A 54 -5.29 24.72 2.25
C GLN A 54 -6.38 23.89 2.95
N LYS A 55 -6.40 23.82 4.28
CA LYS A 55 -7.35 23.04 5.09
C LYS A 55 -7.29 21.52 4.84
N LEU A 56 -6.16 21.01 4.35
CA LEU A 56 -5.94 19.60 4.11
C LEU A 56 -5.39 18.86 5.33
N LEU A 57 -4.87 19.60 6.32
CA LEU A 57 -4.33 19.05 7.57
C LEU A 57 -4.99 19.70 8.78
N LEU A 58 -5.10 18.90 9.85
CA LEU A 58 -5.42 19.33 11.20
C LEU A 58 -4.17 19.19 12.07
N TYR A 59 -3.90 20.18 12.89
CA TYR A 59 -2.77 20.18 13.83
C TYR A 59 -3.26 19.79 15.22
N GLU A 60 -2.61 18.79 15.82
CA GLU A 60 -2.83 18.38 17.19
C GLU A 60 -1.70 18.92 18.07
N LYS A 61 -2.05 19.79 19.01
CA LYS A 61 -1.05 20.49 19.86
C LYS A 61 -0.16 19.48 20.60
N TYR A 62 1.17 19.65 20.47
CA TYR A 62 2.22 18.79 21.05
C TYR A 62 2.26 17.33 20.56
N GLN A 63 1.42 16.92 19.64
CA GLN A 63 1.36 15.53 19.17
C GLN A 63 1.79 15.40 17.70
N GLY A 64 1.42 16.35 16.86
CA GLY A 64 1.72 16.30 15.43
C GLY A 64 0.56 16.79 14.58
N PHE A 65 0.29 16.10 13.50
CA PHE A 65 -0.79 16.47 12.58
C PHE A 65 -1.47 15.23 12.00
N LYS A 66 -2.65 15.45 11.46
CA LYS A 66 -3.41 14.42 10.72
C LYS A 66 -4.11 15.03 9.51
N LEU A 67 -4.46 14.20 8.55
CA LEU A 67 -5.28 14.64 7.41
C LEU A 67 -6.65 15.10 7.89
N SER A 68 -7.12 16.20 7.32
CA SER A 68 -8.54 16.56 7.39
C SER A 68 -9.38 15.60 6.55
N ASN A 69 -10.70 15.66 6.66
CA ASN A 69 -11.59 14.87 5.80
C ASN A 69 -11.34 15.17 4.30
N GLU A 70 -11.04 16.44 3.97
CA GLU A 70 -10.73 16.83 2.60
C GLU A 70 -9.35 16.31 2.17
N GLY A 71 -8.32 16.44 3.01
CA GLY A 71 -6.99 15.88 2.76
C GLY A 71 -7.04 14.37 2.56
N ARG A 72 -7.82 13.66 3.39
CA ARG A 72 -8.02 12.22 3.24
C ARG A 72 -8.69 11.85 1.91
N LYS A 73 -9.70 12.60 1.46
CA LYS A 73 -10.33 12.36 0.14
C LYS A 73 -9.32 12.52 -0.99
N VAL A 74 -8.50 13.58 -0.95
CA VAL A 74 -7.46 13.80 -1.96
C VAL A 74 -6.45 12.65 -1.96
N ALA A 75 -5.93 12.26 -0.79
CA ALA A 75 -5.00 11.14 -0.67
C ALA A 75 -5.59 9.83 -1.25
N LEU A 76 -6.84 9.52 -0.93
CA LEU A 76 -7.51 8.32 -1.44
C LEU A 76 -7.73 8.34 -2.96
N GLN A 77 -7.92 9.52 -3.57
CA GLN A 77 -7.99 9.64 -5.02
C GLN A 77 -6.62 9.40 -5.68
N ILE A 78 -5.53 9.80 -5.04
CA ILE A 78 -4.18 9.54 -5.54
C ILE A 78 -3.87 8.06 -5.44
N ILE A 79 -4.11 7.45 -4.27
CA ILE A 79 -3.93 6.01 -4.04
C ILE A 79 -4.75 5.18 -5.04
N ARG A 80 -6.00 5.59 -5.32
CA ARG A 80 -6.82 4.93 -6.34
C ARG A 80 -6.16 4.98 -7.71
N LYS A 81 -5.65 6.15 -8.13
CA LYS A 81 -4.98 6.30 -9.43
C LYS A 81 -3.74 5.42 -9.51
N HIS A 82 -2.90 5.47 -8.47
CA HIS A 82 -1.71 4.66 -8.35
C HIS A 82 -2.02 3.17 -8.56
N ARG A 83 -2.90 2.60 -7.76
CA ARG A 83 -3.25 1.18 -7.78
C ARG A 83 -3.95 0.73 -9.09
N LEU A 84 -4.74 1.61 -9.71
CA LEU A 84 -5.32 1.32 -11.03
C LEU A 84 -4.25 1.27 -12.13
N TRP A 85 -3.22 2.12 -12.06
CA TRP A 85 -2.10 2.09 -12.97
C TRP A 85 -1.23 0.84 -12.76
N GLU A 86 -0.90 0.48 -11.53
CA GLU A 86 -0.19 -0.78 -11.24
C GLU A 86 -0.95 -1.97 -11.81
N PHE A 87 -2.26 -2.07 -11.54
CA PHE A 87 -3.10 -3.14 -12.07
C PHE A 87 -3.10 -3.17 -13.61
N PHE A 88 -3.20 -2.02 -14.26
CA PHE A 88 -3.13 -1.92 -15.73
C PHE A 88 -1.78 -2.37 -16.28
N LEU A 89 -0.70 -1.94 -15.68
CA LEU A 89 0.66 -2.28 -16.11
C LEU A 89 0.90 -3.79 -16.04
N VAL A 90 0.50 -4.42 -14.96
CA VAL A 90 0.64 -5.89 -14.82
C VAL A 90 -0.30 -6.63 -15.74
N GLU A 91 -1.61 -6.35 -15.66
CA GLU A 91 -2.64 -7.17 -16.32
C GLU A 91 -2.76 -6.94 -17.83
N LYS A 92 -2.37 -5.78 -18.33
CA LYS A 92 -2.55 -5.41 -19.74
C LYS A 92 -1.25 -5.22 -20.50
N LEU A 93 -0.18 -4.85 -19.82
CA LEU A 93 1.13 -4.62 -20.44
C LEU A 93 2.16 -5.68 -20.06
N ASN A 94 1.80 -6.64 -19.17
CA ASN A 94 2.65 -7.74 -18.72
C ASN A 94 3.98 -7.28 -18.07
N PHE A 95 3.96 -6.15 -17.35
CA PHE A 95 5.06 -5.78 -16.49
C PHE A 95 5.15 -6.73 -15.29
N GLY A 96 6.34 -6.93 -14.75
CA GLY A 96 6.51 -7.59 -13.46
C GLY A 96 5.87 -6.79 -12.33
N TRP A 97 5.33 -7.46 -11.33
CA TRP A 97 4.74 -6.81 -10.17
C TRP A 97 5.75 -6.00 -9.34
N ASP A 98 7.03 -6.31 -9.46
CA ASP A 98 8.18 -5.64 -8.86
C ASP A 98 8.66 -4.40 -9.63
N GLU A 99 8.17 -4.18 -10.87
CA GLU A 99 8.59 -3.08 -11.74
C GLU A 99 7.58 -1.92 -11.80
N VAL A 100 6.32 -2.15 -11.40
CA VAL A 100 5.20 -1.25 -11.70
C VAL A 100 5.11 -0.04 -10.78
N HIS A 101 5.69 -0.10 -9.58
CA HIS A 101 5.54 0.94 -8.56
C HIS A 101 6.05 2.31 -9.04
N GLU A 102 7.29 2.37 -9.53
CA GLU A 102 7.90 3.62 -9.99
C GLU A 102 7.14 4.24 -11.17
N ILE A 103 6.68 3.40 -12.12
CA ILE A 103 5.89 3.86 -13.26
C ILE A 103 4.53 4.40 -12.81
N ALA A 104 3.88 3.74 -11.86
CA ALA A 104 2.61 4.19 -11.30
C ALA A 104 2.74 5.51 -10.53
N GLU A 105 3.86 5.73 -9.82
CA GLU A 105 4.21 7.01 -9.18
C GLU A 105 4.21 8.19 -10.19
N GLU A 106 4.73 7.99 -11.39
CA GLU A 106 4.70 9.02 -12.42
C GLU A 106 3.28 9.24 -12.98
N LEU A 107 2.54 8.15 -13.20
CA LEU A 107 1.21 8.18 -13.82
C LEU A 107 0.10 8.65 -12.87
N GLU A 108 0.25 8.50 -11.56
CA GLU A 108 -0.78 8.87 -10.57
C GLU A 108 -1.13 10.37 -10.55
N HIS A 109 -0.23 11.21 -11.07
CA HIS A 109 -0.41 12.65 -11.12
C HIS A 109 -1.26 13.15 -12.30
N ILE A 110 -1.72 12.25 -13.16
CA ILE A 110 -2.65 12.58 -14.25
C ILE A 110 -3.96 13.11 -13.65
N SER A 111 -4.33 14.35 -14.03
CA SER A 111 -5.48 15.06 -13.44
C SER A 111 -6.83 14.75 -14.12
N SER A 112 -6.84 13.96 -15.20
CA SER A 112 -8.07 13.67 -15.95
C SER A 112 -8.93 12.64 -15.26
N LYS A 113 -9.93 13.11 -14.49
CA LYS A 113 -10.92 12.20 -13.87
C LYS A 113 -11.58 11.26 -14.89
N LYS A 114 -11.93 11.79 -16.07
CA LYS A 114 -12.55 10.98 -17.13
C LYS A 114 -11.65 9.82 -17.59
N LEU A 115 -10.34 10.05 -17.66
CA LEU A 115 -9.38 9.00 -18.02
C LEU A 115 -9.37 7.89 -16.94
N ILE A 116 -9.29 8.29 -15.67
CA ILE A 116 -9.26 7.32 -14.56
C ILE A 116 -10.57 6.51 -14.47
N ASP A 117 -11.72 7.17 -14.64
CA ASP A 117 -13.03 6.48 -14.64
C ASP A 117 -13.11 5.48 -15.81
N ARG A 118 -12.58 5.81 -17.00
CA ARG A 118 -12.52 4.92 -18.15
C ARG A 118 -11.50 3.79 -17.98
N LEU A 119 -10.39 4.06 -17.32
CA LEU A 119 -9.40 3.04 -16.97
C LEU A 119 -10.02 2.00 -16.03
N ASP A 120 -10.68 2.44 -14.98
CA ASP A 120 -11.34 1.57 -14.01
C ASP A 120 -12.43 0.69 -14.68
N GLU A 121 -13.27 1.29 -15.54
CA GLU A 121 -14.26 0.57 -16.34
C GLU A 121 -13.61 -0.47 -17.28
N TYR A 122 -12.54 -0.07 -17.99
CA TYR A 122 -11.81 -0.96 -18.91
C TYR A 122 -11.18 -2.16 -18.17
N LEU A 123 -10.73 -1.96 -16.94
CA LEU A 123 -10.14 -2.99 -16.07
C LEU A 123 -11.21 -3.87 -15.37
N GLY A 124 -12.50 -3.56 -15.53
CA GLY A 124 -13.59 -4.32 -14.92
C GLY A 124 -13.78 -4.07 -13.43
N PHE A 125 -13.43 -2.87 -12.95
CA PHE A 125 -13.56 -2.44 -11.55
C PHE A 125 -12.79 -3.34 -10.57
N PRO A 126 -11.46 -3.46 -10.70
CA PRO A 126 -10.65 -4.30 -9.84
C PRO A 126 -10.78 -3.87 -8.38
N LYS A 127 -10.72 -4.85 -7.47
CA LYS A 127 -10.88 -4.60 -6.03
C LYS A 127 -9.55 -4.43 -5.31
N SER A 128 -8.48 -4.99 -5.88
CA SER A 128 -7.11 -4.88 -5.37
C SER A 128 -6.13 -4.68 -6.52
N ASP A 129 -4.99 -4.10 -6.20
CA ASP A 129 -3.85 -3.99 -7.09
C ASP A 129 -3.06 -5.32 -7.17
N PRO A 130 -1.94 -5.38 -7.93
CA PRO A 130 -1.12 -6.60 -8.06
C PRO A 130 -0.44 -7.06 -6.76
N HIS A 131 -0.39 -6.22 -5.73
CA HIS A 131 0.19 -6.52 -4.43
C HIS A 131 -0.86 -6.93 -3.39
N GLY A 132 -2.15 -6.89 -3.77
CA GLY A 132 -3.29 -7.25 -2.92
C GLY A 132 -3.87 -6.09 -2.11
N ASP A 133 -3.39 -4.90 -2.30
CA ASP A 133 -3.89 -3.70 -1.63
C ASP A 133 -5.25 -3.25 -2.20
N PRO A 134 -6.23 -2.91 -1.35
CA PRO A 134 -7.57 -2.58 -1.81
C PRO A 134 -7.62 -1.27 -2.61
N ILE A 135 -8.17 -1.29 -3.82
CA ILE A 135 -8.36 -0.09 -4.64
C ILE A 135 -9.58 0.69 -4.13
N PRO A 136 -9.42 1.96 -3.69
CA PRO A 136 -10.56 2.79 -3.32
C PRO A 136 -11.52 3.02 -4.49
N ASP A 137 -12.82 3.04 -4.25
CA ASP A 137 -13.81 3.42 -5.26
C ASP A 137 -13.73 4.93 -5.60
N SER A 138 -14.55 5.40 -6.54
CA SER A 138 -14.60 6.82 -6.93
C SER A 138 -14.97 7.78 -5.78
N ASN A 139 -15.53 7.27 -4.68
CA ASN A 139 -15.88 8.03 -3.47
C ASN A 139 -14.82 7.89 -2.36
N GLY A 140 -13.72 7.16 -2.61
CA GLY A 140 -12.68 6.88 -1.63
C GLY A 140 -13.04 5.80 -0.62
N LYS A 141 -14.06 4.98 -0.88
CA LYS A 141 -14.42 3.84 -0.02
C LYS A 141 -13.68 2.58 -0.47
N PHE A 142 -13.23 1.80 0.48
CA PHE A 142 -12.66 0.46 0.27
C PHE A 142 -12.91 -0.40 1.50
N THR A 143 -12.87 -1.70 1.32
CA THR A 143 -13.00 -2.67 2.42
C THR A 143 -11.64 -3.28 2.67
N LEU A 144 -11.15 -3.17 3.90
CA LEU A 144 -9.96 -3.91 4.32
C LEU A 144 -10.31 -5.39 4.43
N PRO A 145 -9.56 -6.28 3.76
CA PRO A 145 -9.77 -7.72 3.90
C PRO A 145 -9.44 -8.16 5.34
N ARG A 146 -10.14 -9.17 5.83
CA ARG A 146 -9.77 -9.86 7.07
C ARG A 146 -8.55 -10.72 6.76
N GLN A 147 -7.40 -10.33 7.28
CA GLN A 147 -6.13 -11.00 7.03
C GLN A 147 -5.22 -10.94 8.26
N VAL A 148 -4.29 -11.86 8.34
CA VAL A 148 -3.22 -11.89 9.33
C VAL A 148 -1.88 -12.02 8.61
N ASP A 149 -0.80 -11.54 9.21
CA ASP A 149 0.54 -11.84 8.70
C ASP A 149 0.93 -13.31 8.96
N LEU A 150 1.89 -13.82 8.21
CA LEU A 150 2.35 -15.21 8.34
C LEU A 150 2.93 -15.52 9.72
N LEU A 151 3.50 -14.53 10.42
CA LEU A 151 4.03 -14.75 11.76
C LEU A 151 2.92 -15.10 12.77
N ASN A 152 1.71 -14.55 12.57
CA ASN A 152 0.54 -14.76 13.41
C ASN A 152 -0.37 -15.90 12.91
N LEU A 153 -0.10 -16.48 11.72
CA LEU A 153 -0.87 -17.63 11.24
C LEU A 153 -0.64 -18.85 12.17
N PRO A 154 -1.71 -19.53 12.61
CA PRO A 154 -1.59 -20.77 13.38
C PRO A 154 -0.82 -21.85 12.62
N LEU A 155 -0.05 -22.69 13.37
CA LEU A 155 0.66 -23.83 12.77
C LEU A 155 -0.30 -24.80 12.10
N ASN A 156 0.13 -25.36 10.96
CA ASN A 156 -0.60 -26.34 10.16
C ASN A 156 -1.99 -25.86 9.66
N LYS A 157 -2.24 -24.54 9.69
CA LYS A 157 -3.41 -23.95 9.05
C LYS A 157 -3.05 -23.57 7.61
N VAL A 158 -3.85 -24.06 6.67
CA VAL A 158 -3.72 -23.65 5.24
C VAL A 158 -4.32 -22.27 5.07
N ALA A 159 -3.58 -21.39 4.43
CA ALA A 159 -4.00 -20.02 4.15
C ALA A 159 -3.61 -19.64 2.71
N GLU A 160 -4.21 -18.58 2.19
CA GLU A 160 -3.91 -18.03 0.87
C GLU A 160 -3.30 -16.64 1.00
N VAL A 161 -2.17 -16.39 0.33
CA VAL A 161 -1.53 -15.07 0.30
C VAL A 161 -2.49 -14.06 -0.31
N SER A 162 -2.81 -13.01 0.44
CA SER A 162 -3.81 -11.99 0.08
C SER A 162 -3.24 -10.62 -0.18
N SER A 163 -2.12 -10.25 0.48
CA SER A 163 -1.39 -9.01 0.17
C SER A 163 0.04 -9.04 0.70
N ILE A 164 0.87 -8.14 0.16
CA ILE A 164 2.27 -7.93 0.54
C ILE A 164 2.41 -6.52 1.11
N GLY A 165 2.93 -6.41 2.34
CA GLY A 165 3.07 -5.13 3.04
C GLY A 165 4.31 -4.34 2.65
N ASP A 166 5.44 -5.01 2.47
CA ASP A 166 6.69 -4.41 1.95
C ASP A 166 6.76 -4.69 0.45
N GLN A 167 6.57 -3.64 -0.35
CA GLN A 167 6.51 -3.71 -1.82
C GLN A 167 7.82 -3.24 -2.46
N SER A 168 8.93 -3.25 -1.70
CA SER A 168 10.25 -2.97 -2.26
C SER A 168 10.60 -4.00 -3.36
N PRO A 169 11.29 -3.59 -4.44
CA PRO A 169 11.70 -4.50 -5.50
C PRO A 169 12.44 -5.74 -4.97
N GLU A 170 13.32 -5.56 -3.98
CA GLU A 170 14.09 -6.62 -3.35
C GLU A 170 13.19 -7.64 -2.61
N MET A 171 12.15 -7.16 -1.94
CA MET A 171 11.19 -8.03 -1.27
C MET A 171 10.36 -8.83 -2.28
N LEU A 172 9.85 -8.16 -3.32
CA LEU A 172 9.03 -8.79 -4.35
C LEU A 172 9.85 -9.81 -5.17
N GLU A 173 11.09 -9.48 -5.52
CA GLU A 173 12.04 -10.40 -6.16
C GLU A 173 12.28 -11.63 -5.28
N LEU A 174 12.58 -11.45 -3.98
CA LEU A 174 12.78 -12.53 -3.03
C LEU A 174 11.56 -13.46 -2.93
N LEU A 175 10.35 -12.89 -2.86
CA LEU A 175 9.11 -13.65 -2.83
C LEU A 175 8.91 -14.45 -4.12
N GLY A 176 9.18 -13.84 -5.28
CA GLY A 176 9.15 -14.52 -6.58
C GLY A 176 10.09 -15.73 -6.63
N HIS A 177 11.34 -15.58 -6.18
CA HIS A 177 12.30 -16.68 -6.08
C HIS A 177 11.84 -17.80 -5.14
N LYS A 178 11.06 -17.49 -4.11
CA LYS A 178 10.49 -18.47 -3.19
C LYS A 178 9.17 -19.07 -3.67
N GLY A 179 8.66 -18.64 -4.83
CA GLY A 179 7.37 -19.08 -5.38
C GLY A 179 6.17 -18.60 -4.55
N ILE A 180 6.32 -17.45 -3.87
CA ILE A 180 5.28 -16.81 -3.07
C ILE A 180 4.74 -15.62 -3.86
N ALA A 181 3.47 -15.67 -4.22
CA ALA A 181 2.74 -14.60 -4.91
C ALA A 181 1.31 -14.56 -4.39
N LEU A 182 0.53 -13.56 -4.80
CA LEU A 182 -0.90 -13.52 -4.44
C LEU A 182 -1.61 -14.80 -4.88
N GLY A 183 -2.52 -15.29 -4.06
CA GLY A 183 -3.23 -16.55 -4.28
C GLY A 183 -2.41 -17.82 -4.00
N THR A 184 -1.12 -17.70 -3.66
CA THR A 184 -0.33 -18.86 -3.27
C THR A 184 -0.87 -19.43 -1.97
N ARG A 185 -1.17 -20.75 -1.96
CA ARG A 185 -1.55 -21.47 -0.75
C ARG A 185 -0.29 -21.83 0.03
N VAL A 186 -0.29 -21.46 1.30
CA VAL A 186 0.81 -21.64 2.24
C VAL A 186 0.33 -22.26 3.54
N GLU A 187 1.21 -22.96 4.22
CA GLU A 187 0.97 -23.56 5.53
C GLU A 187 2.23 -23.40 6.38
N VAL A 188 2.16 -22.78 7.54
CA VAL A 188 3.29 -22.66 8.47
C VAL A 188 3.49 -23.99 9.16
N LYS A 189 4.61 -24.67 8.87
CA LYS A 189 4.95 -25.97 9.45
C LYS A 189 5.72 -25.84 10.75
N LYS A 190 6.58 -24.81 10.85
CA LYS A 190 7.42 -24.60 12.03
C LYS A 190 7.75 -23.11 12.21
N LYS A 191 7.82 -22.70 13.47
CA LYS A 191 8.34 -21.39 13.90
C LYS A 191 9.60 -21.64 14.73
N PHE A 192 10.71 -21.02 14.34
CA PHE A 192 11.99 -21.19 15.03
C PHE A 192 12.11 -20.10 16.12
N ALA A 193 12.22 -20.52 17.38
CA ALA A 193 12.29 -19.59 18.50
C ALA A 193 13.59 -18.75 18.57
N PHE A 194 14.61 -19.18 17.84
CA PHE A 194 15.92 -18.53 17.84
C PHE A 194 15.91 -17.17 17.13
N ASP A 195 15.25 -17.11 15.96
CA ASP A 195 15.27 -15.95 15.06
C ASP A 195 13.89 -15.60 14.51
N ASN A 196 12.83 -16.24 15.02
CA ASN A 196 11.45 -16.12 14.55
C ASN A 196 11.25 -16.45 13.06
N SER A 197 12.22 -17.10 12.42
CA SER A 197 12.03 -17.58 11.04
C SER A 197 10.94 -18.65 10.98
N LEU A 198 10.31 -18.78 9.81
CA LEU A 198 9.24 -19.72 9.55
C LEU A 198 9.63 -20.72 8.47
N GLU A 199 9.25 -21.96 8.67
CA GLU A 199 9.23 -22.98 7.63
C GLU A 199 7.81 -23.05 7.05
N LEU A 200 7.69 -22.77 5.75
CA LEU A 200 6.43 -22.78 5.01
C LEU A 200 6.39 -23.94 4.04
N LYS A 201 5.26 -24.62 3.99
CA LYS A 201 4.90 -25.50 2.88
C LYS A 201 4.06 -24.71 1.88
N CYS A 202 4.56 -24.55 0.66
CA CYS A 202 3.85 -23.94 -0.45
C CYS A 202 3.10 -24.98 -1.30
N LYS A 203 2.21 -24.53 -2.18
CA LYS A 203 1.26 -25.32 -3.00
C LYS A 203 1.89 -26.57 -3.66
N ASN A 204 3.15 -26.52 -4.06
CA ASN A 204 3.85 -27.62 -4.77
C ASN A 204 4.63 -28.54 -3.84
N GLN A 205 4.28 -28.62 -2.56
CA GLN A 205 5.02 -29.32 -1.50
C GLN A 205 6.45 -28.77 -1.28
N LEU A 206 6.80 -27.67 -1.91
CA LEU A 206 8.07 -27.01 -1.69
C LEU A 206 8.09 -26.43 -0.26
N ILE A 207 9.11 -26.79 0.49
CA ILE A 207 9.36 -26.24 1.82
C ILE A 207 10.37 -25.12 1.66
N VAL A 208 9.99 -23.92 2.09
CA VAL A 208 10.85 -22.72 2.07
C VAL A 208 10.97 -22.14 3.47
N THR A 209 12.14 -21.62 3.78
CA THR A 209 12.35 -20.87 5.01
C THR A 209 12.32 -19.37 4.69
N ILE A 210 11.58 -18.61 5.51
CA ILE A 210 11.50 -17.16 5.43
C ILE A 210 11.89 -16.53 6.77
N SER A 211 12.48 -15.33 6.71
CA SER A 211 12.81 -14.55 7.91
C SER A 211 11.57 -13.99 8.60
N GLU A 212 11.73 -13.55 9.86
CA GLU A 212 10.69 -12.83 10.59
C GLU A 212 10.20 -11.59 9.82
N HIS A 213 11.13 -10.83 9.21
CA HIS A 213 10.81 -9.64 8.43
C HIS A 213 9.88 -9.97 7.27
N VAL A 214 10.20 -10.99 6.48
CA VAL A 214 9.34 -11.46 5.38
C VAL A 214 7.99 -11.93 5.93
N ALA A 215 7.99 -12.69 7.02
CA ALA A 215 6.75 -13.23 7.60
C ALA A 215 5.78 -12.14 8.08
N LYS A 216 6.28 -11.02 8.60
CA LYS A 216 5.48 -9.86 9.03
C LYS A 216 4.86 -9.09 7.87
N ASN A 217 5.44 -9.21 6.68
CA ASN A 217 5.05 -8.45 5.49
C ASN A 217 4.28 -9.28 4.45
N VAL A 218 4.05 -10.57 4.71
CA VAL A 218 3.17 -11.40 3.88
C VAL A 218 1.88 -11.67 4.62
N PHE A 219 0.78 -11.11 4.10
CA PHE A 219 -0.55 -11.26 4.70
C PHE A 219 -1.33 -12.37 4.00
N VAL A 220 -2.10 -13.10 4.80
CA VAL A 220 -2.86 -14.25 4.34
C VAL A 220 -4.30 -14.20 4.85
N LYS A 221 -5.20 -14.80 4.09
CA LYS A 221 -6.58 -15.09 4.50
C LYS A 221 -6.76 -16.60 4.67
N TYR A 222 -7.53 -17.00 5.66
CA TYR A 222 -7.89 -18.39 5.91
C TYR A 222 -9.29 -18.50 6.49
N ASP A 223 -9.93 -19.63 6.26
CA ASP A 223 -11.22 -19.95 6.87
C ASP A 223 -11.00 -20.39 8.32
N GLU A 224 -11.77 -19.84 9.23
CA GLU A 224 -11.75 -20.18 10.68
C GLU A 224 -12.20 -21.62 10.96
#